data_60a5e279485f708ff14b109e2db3971b
#
_entry.id   60a5e279485f708ff14b109e2db3971b
#
_cell.length_a   1.000
_cell.length_b   1.000
_cell.length_c   1.000
_cell.angle_alpha   90.00
_cell.angle_beta   90.00
_cell.angle_gamma   90.00
#
_symmetry.space_group_name_H-M   'P 1'
#
loop_
_entity.id
_entity.type
_entity.pdbx_description
1 polymer ?
#
loop_
_entity_poly.entity_id
_entity_poly.type
_entity_poly.pdbx_seq_one_letter_code
_entity_poly.pdbx_strand_id
1 'polypeptide(L)'
;ESELGAVIAHIDSVKPQLLIIDSIQTISSGAVDGAPGGITQVREIAAALIRIAKERAITLILVGHVTKDGTVAGPKLLEHLVDVVLNFEGDRHSRLRLIRAIKNRFGASDEVGCFDMTESGITSLTDPTGLFTTRHSDPVPGTCVTVTLEGRRPILAEIQALVSAPNAQDRDYGNSRRVTSGLDNPRTAMTLAVLELRANIRVSGRDVYVATVGGMKISEPAADLAVALSVGSAAKGLALPADLVAIGEVGLAGEIRKITGAQQRIQEAARLGFKKAMVPAGSDIKVEGIEVLEVARLDQAISKVRIN
;
A
#
# COMPACT_ATOMS: atom_id res chain seq x y z
N GLU A 1 -31.75 -16.58 -2.10
CA GLU A 1 -32.25 -17.45 -1.02
C GLU A 1 -31.57 -17.09 0.30
N SER A 2 -32.31 -17.07 1.41
CA SER A 2 -31.79 -16.62 2.71
C SER A 2 -31.97 -17.66 3.82
N GLU A 3 -32.62 -18.82 3.56
CA GLU A 3 -32.80 -19.87 4.51
C GLU A 3 -31.88 -21.06 4.20
N LEU A 4 -31.12 -21.55 5.20
CA LEU A 4 -30.08 -22.58 5.01
C LEU A 4 -30.66 -23.89 4.46
N GLY A 5 -31.83 -24.33 4.93
CA GLY A 5 -32.45 -25.57 4.45
C GLY A 5 -32.83 -25.49 2.97
N ALA A 6 -33.33 -24.35 2.54
CA ALA A 6 -33.64 -24.12 1.13
C ALA A 6 -32.35 -24.05 0.26
N VAL A 7 -31.28 -23.45 0.76
CA VAL A 7 -29.96 -23.47 0.09
C VAL A 7 -29.47 -24.91 -0.09
N ILE A 8 -29.59 -25.75 0.95
CA ILE A 8 -29.20 -27.17 0.89
C ILE A 8 -30.04 -27.93 -0.13
N ALA A 9 -31.35 -27.70 -0.16
CA ALA A 9 -32.24 -28.33 -1.14
C ALA A 9 -31.89 -27.96 -2.59
N HIS A 10 -31.53 -26.70 -2.82
CA HIS A 10 -31.02 -26.27 -4.12
C HIS A 10 -29.68 -26.94 -4.51
N ILE A 11 -28.75 -27.06 -3.56
CA ILE A 11 -27.48 -27.77 -3.79
C ILE A 11 -27.74 -29.23 -4.20
N ASP A 12 -28.68 -29.90 -3.54
CA ASP A 12 -29.03 -31.29 -3.84
C ASP A 12 -29.67 -31.46 -5.22
N SER A 13 -30.50 -30.50 -5.61
CA SER A 13 -31.18 -30.49 -6.90
C SER A 13 -30.22 -30.18 -8.08
N VAL A 14 -29.39 -29.13 -7.90
CA VAL A 14 -28.52 -28.60 -8.99
C VAL A 14 -27.21 -29.34 -9.09
N LYS A 15 -26.68 -29.85 -7.96
CA LYS A 15 -25.35 -30.49 -7.83
C LYS A 15 -24.24 -29.62 -8.44
N PRO A 16 -24.05 -28.38 -7.98
CA PRO A 16 -23.09 -27.44 -8.54
C PRO A 16 -21.64 -27.87 -8.26
N GLN A 17 -20.72 -27.50 -9.12
CA GLN A 17 -19.29 -27.62 -8.88
C GLN A 17 -18.73 -26.42 -8.10
N LEU A 18 -19.39 -25.27 -8.21
CA LEU A 18 -19.07 -24.02 -7.52
C LEU A 18 -20.34 -23.45 -6.87
N LEU A 19 -20.26 -23.14 -5.59
CA LEU A 19 -21.28 -22.44 -4.83
C LEU A 19 -20.72 -21.10 -4.33
N ILE A 20 -21.40 -20.01 -4.64
CA ILE A 20 -21.08 -18.66 -4.15
C ILE A 20 -22.22 -18.17 -3.26
N ILE A 21 -21.89 -17.78 -2.05
CA ILE A 21 -22.83 -17.18 -1.07
C ILE A 21 -22.46 -15.70 -0.90
N ASP A 22 -23.32 -14.80 -1.35
CA ASP A 22 -23.18 -13.35 -1.19
C ASP A 22 -24.44 -12.78 -0.52
N SER A 23 -24.39 -12.54 0.79
CA SER A 23 -23.31 -12.72 1.75
C SER A 23 -23.68 -13.76 2.81
N ILE A 24 -22.69 -14.29 3.48
CA ILE A 24 -22.91 -15.26 4.57
C ILE A 24 -23.79 -14.69 5.69
N GLN A 25 -23.77 -13.36 5.92
CA GLN A 25 -24.58 -12.69 6.94
C GLN A 25 -26.07 -12.66 6.61
N THR A 26 -26.46 -12.85 5.36
CA THR A 26 -27.88 -12.85 4.95
C THR A 26 -28.55 -14.22 5.05
N ILE A 27 -27.75 -15.28 5.23
CA ILE A 27 -28.29 -16.61 5.44
C ILE A 27 -28.68 -16.80 6.90
N SER A 28 -29.83 -17.41 7.14
CA SER A 28 -30.35 -17.74 8.46
C SER A 28 -30.77 -19.20 8.57
N SER A 29 -30.87 -19.70 9.80
CA SER A 29 -31.39 -21.01 10.08
C SER A 29 -32.26 -20.97 11.35
N GLY A 30 -33.48 -21.45 11.26
CA GLY A 30 -34.37 -21.58 12.45
C GLY A 30 -33.89 -22.59 13.50
N ALA A 31 -32.92 -23.44 13.14
CA ALA A 31 -32.30 -24.40 14.05
C ALA A 31 -31.14 -23.84 14.88
N VAL A 32 -30.72 -22.59 14.61
CA VAL A 32 -29.60 -21.93 15.28
C VAL A 32 -30.11 -20.69 16.01
N ASP A 33 -29.76 -20.57 17.28
CA ASP A 33 -30.14 -19.42 18.10
C ASP A 33 -29.45 -18.11 17.61
N GLY A 34 -30.17 -16.99 17.78
CA GLY A 34 -29.66 -15.65 17.50
C GLY A 34 -30.26 -15.01 16.25
N ALA A 35 -30.06 -13.72 16.11
CA ALA A 35 -30.55 -12.95 14.97
C ALA A 35 -29.75 -13.28 13.67
N PRO A 36 -30.39 -13.22 12.49
CA PRO A 36 -29.69 -13.32 11.22
C PRO A 36 -28.49 -12.37 11.16
N GLY A 37 -27.35 -12.85 10.65
CA GLY A 37 -26.11 -12.09 10.60
C GLY A 37 -25.35 -12.00 11.94
N GLY A 38 -25.90 -12.49 13.03
CA GLY A 38 -25.22 -12.57 14.32
C GLY A 38 -24.08 -13.60 14.32
N ILE A 39 -23.14 -13.45 15.27
CA ILE A 39 -21.91 -14.26 15.37
C ILE A 39 -22.20 -15.75 15.36
N THR A 40 -23.15 -16.20 16.19
CA THR A 40 -23.52 -17.61 16.31
C THR A 40 -24.09 -18.15 15.01
N GLN A 41 -25.05 -17.43 14.42
CA GLN A 41 -25.68 -17.79 13.15
C GLN A 41 -24.63 -17.92 12.03
N VAL A 42 -23.80 -16.90 11.83
CA VAL A 42 -22.78 -16.91 10.77
C VAL A 42 -21.79 -18.06 10.92
N ARG A 43 -21.35 -18.34 12.15
CA ARG A 43 -20.42 -19.43 12.44
C ARG A 43 -21.02 -20.81 12.14
N GLU A 44 -22.22 -21.08 12.66
CA GLU A 44 -22.86 -22.38 12.51
C GLU A 44 -23.30 -22.64 11.07
N ILE A 45 -23.81 -21.61 10.37
CA ILE A 45 -24.18 -21.69 8.96
C ILE A 45 -22.95 -21.93 8.09
N ALA A 46 -21.86 -21.17 8.31
CA ALA A 46 -20.62 -21.38 7.56
C ALA A 46 -20.07 -22.80 7.79
N ALA A 47 -20.07 -23.30 9.04
CA ALA A 47 -19.61 -24.65 9.34
C ALA A 47 -20.48 -25.73 8.63
N ALA A 48 -21.80 -25.54 8.59
CA ALA A 48 -22.70 -26.44 7.87
C ALA A 48 -22.44 -26.44 6.35
N LEU A 49 -22.31 -25.25 5.73
CA LEU A 49 -22.02 -25.11 4.31
C LEU A 49 -20.65 -25.69 3.93
N ILE A 50 -19.62 -25.47 4.75
CA ILE A 50 -18.28 -26.02 4.55
C ILE A 50 -18.30 -27.57 4.61
N ARG A 51 -19.02 -28.14 5.56
CA ARG A 51 -19.18 -29.59 5.67
C ARG A 51 -19.85 -30.16 4.43
N ILE A 52 -20.96 -29.58 3.99
CA ILE A 52 -21.71 -30.03 2.79
C ILE A 52 -20.84 -29.89 1.54
N ALA A 53 -20.12 -28.80 1.40
CA ALA A 53 -19.22 -28.56 0.28
C ALA A 53 -18.11 -29.63 0.22
N LYS A 54 -17.51 -29.99 1.36
CA LYS A 54 -16.51 -31.07 1.44
C LYS A 54 -17.09 -32.46 1.13
N GLU A 55 -18.24 -32.79 1.68
CA GLU A 55 -18.92 -34.07 1.43
C GLU A 55 -19.30 -34.27 -0.05
N ARG A 56 -19.61 -33.18 -0.74
CA ARG A 56 -20.07 -33.21 -2.14
C ARG A 56 -19.04 -32.76 -3.17
N ALA A 57 -17.79 -32.52 -2.74
CA ALA A 57 -16.70 -32.02 -3.57
C ALA A 57 -17.05 -30.71 -4.31
N ILE A 58 -17.74 -29.78 -3.64
CA ILE A 58 -18.12 -28.48 -4.17
C ILE A 58 -17.08 -27.45 -3.77
N THR A 59 -16.63 -26.60 -4.70
CA THR A 59 -15.88 -25.41 -4.38
C THR A 59 -16.82 -24.35 -3.78
N LEU A 60 -16.53 -23.88 -2.56
CA LEU A 60 -17.35 -22.92 -1.85
C LEU A 60 -16.65 -21.55 -1.71
N ILE A 61 -17.31 -20.49 -2.15
CA ILE A 61 -16.91 -19.10 -1.92
C ILE A 61 -17.94 -18.44 -1.00
N LEU A 62 -17.48 -18.02 0.18
CA LEU A 62 -18.28 -17.24 1.13
C LEU A 62 -17.86 -15.76 1.05
N VAL A 63 -18.77 -14.90 0.62
CA VAL A 63 -18.57 -13.45 0.65
C VAL A 63 -19.06 -12.94 2.02
N GLY A 64 -18.23 -12.14 2.68
CA GLY A 64 -18.57 -11.55 3.98
C GLY A 64 -18.15 -10.09 4.06
N HIS A 65 -18.85 -9.30 4.88
CA HIS A 65 -18.54 -7.90 5.13
C HIS A 65 -17.74 -7.73 6.42
N VAL A 66 -16.73 -6.85 6.37
CA VAL A 66 -16.04 -6.35 7.58
C VAL A 66 -16.75 -5.09 8.02
N THR A 67 -17.30 -5.06 9.24
CA THR A 67 -17.81 -3.82 9.81
C THR A 67 -16.68 -3.00 10.41
N LYS A 68 -16.81 -1.65 10.35
CA LYS A 68 -15.78 -0.71 10.84
C LYS A 68 -15.45 -0.89 12.32
N ASP A 69 -16.39 -1.42 13.11
CA ASP A 69 -16.27 -1.50 14.57
C ASP A 69 -15.85 -2.89 15.09
N GLY A 70 -15.58 -3.86 14.21
CA GLY A 70 -15.12 -5.20 14.61
C GLY A 70 -16.11 -6.03 15.44
N THR A 71 -17.33 -5.53 15.67
CA THR A 71 -18.33 -6.10 16.58
C THR A 71 -19.33 -7.04 15.91
N VAL A 72 -19.50 -7.01 14.60
CA VAL A 72 -20.31 -7.98 13.85
C VAL A 72 -19.39 -9.06 13.32
N ALA A 73 -19.89 -10.31 13.30
CA ALA A 73 -19.19 -11.52 12.86
C ALA A 73 -18.34 -11.29 11.58
N GLY A 74 -17.14 -10.77 11.79
CA GLY A 74 -16.21 -10.43 10.73
C GLY A 74 -15.42 -11.64 10.23
N PRO A 75 -14.63 -11.50 9.19
CA PRO A 75 -13.83 -12.56 8.57
C PRO A 75 -12.96 -13.33 9.55
N LYS A 76 -12.46 -12.71 10.63
CA LYS A 76 -11.64 -13.37 11.67
C LYS A 76 -12.33 -14.60 12.30
N LEU A 77 -13.65 -14.60 12.40
CA LEU A 77 -14.39 -15.74 12.95
C LEU A 77 -14.34 -16.94 12.00
N LEU A 78 -14.31 -16.71 10.69
CA LEU A 78 -14.33 -17.73 9.66
C LEU A 78 -12.92 -18.16 9.21
N GLU A 79 -11.88 -17.38 9.52
CA GLU A 79 -10.50 -17.66 9.10
C GLU A 79 -10.01 -19.06 9.49
N HIS A 80 -10.44 -19.56 10.63
CA HIS A 80 -10.05 -20.89 11.10
C HIS A 80 -10.82 -22.04 10.41
N LEU A 81 -11.98 -21.74 9.83
CA LEU A 81 -12.86 -22.73 9.22
C LEU A 81 -12.56 -22.97 7.74
N VAL A 82 -12.03 -21.96 7.05
CA VAL A 82 -11.79 -21.98 5.60
C VAL A 82 -10.33 -22.25 5.24
N ASP A 83 -10.09 -22.70 4.02
CA ASP A 83 -8.73 -23.00 3.53
C ASP A 83 -8.02 -21.77 2.97
N VAL A 84 -8.78 -20.81 2.40
CA VAL A 84 -8.27 -19.58 1.82
C VAL A 84 -9.09 -18.39 2.36
N VAL A 85 -8.41 -17.30 2.71
CA VAL A 85 -9.03 -16.01 3.07
C VAL A 85 -8.45 -14.94 2.16
N LEU A 86 -9.29 -14.32 1.37
CA LEU A 86 -8.96 -13.18 0.52
C LEU A 86 -9.59 -11.93 1.11
N ASN A 87 -8.79 -10.88 1.26
CA ASN A 87 -9.26 -9.55 1.64
C ASN A 87 -9.32 -8.66 0.40
N PHE A 88 -10.47 -8.01 0.21
CA PHE A 88 -10.69 -7.05 -0.86
C PHE A 88 -10.60 -5.64 -0.28
N GLU A 89 -9.56 -4.91 -0.63
CA GLU A 89 -9.22 -3.62 -0.06
C GLU A 89 -9.34 -2.51 -1.10
N GLY A 90 -9.70 -1.31 -0.65
CA GLY A 90 -9.69 -0.12 -1.50
C GLY A 90 -10.03 1.13 -0.72
N ASP A 91 -9.38 2.24 -1.07
CA ASP A 91 -9.73 3.56 -0.54
C ASP A 91 -10.86 4.18 -1.37
N ARG A 92 -11.74 4.97 -0.72
CA ARG A 92 -12.86 5.66 -1.41
C ARG A 92 -12.39 6.67 -2.44
N HIS A 93 -11.20 7.23 -2.24
CA HIS A 93 -10.63 8.26 -3.09
C HIS A 93 -9.66 7.72 -4.14
N SER A 94 -9.38 6.40 -4.11
CA SER A 94 -8.53 5.71 -5.08
C SER A 94 -9.37 4.78 -5.96
N ARG A 95 -9.02 4.73 -7.24
CA ARG A 95 -9.59 3.74 -8.18
C ARG A 95 -8.99 2.36 -7.99
N LEU A 96 -7.83 2.26 -7.32
CA LEU A 96 -7.17 0.99 -7.08
C LEU A 96 -7.98 0.12 -6.10
N ARG A 97 -8.11 -1.14 -6.46
CA ARG A 97 -8.61 -2.20 -5.58
C ARG A 97 -7.56 -3.29 -5.51
N LEU A 98 -7.34 -3.80 -4.33
CA LEU A 98 -6.38 -4.87 -4.06
C LEU A 98 -7.10 -6.11 -3.56
N ILE A 99 -6.73 -7.28 -4.06
CA ILE A 99 -7.11 -8.57 -3.47
C ILE A 99 -5.85 -9.16 -2.85
N ARG A 100 -5.87 -9.35 -1.54
CA ARG A 100 -4.75 -9.87 -0.76
C ARG A 100 -5.13 -11.20 -0.12
N ALA A 101 -4.28 -12.21 -0.26
CA ALA A 101 -4.43 -13.45 0.49
C ALA A 101 -3.94 -13.23 1.94
N ILE A 102 -4.86 -13.35 2.91
CA ILE A 102 -4.54 -13.34 4.35
C ILE A 102 -4.16 -14.73 4.83
N LYS A 103 -4.80 -15.75 4.24
CA LYS A 103 -4.53 -17.15 4.49
C LYS A 103 -4.65 -17.91 3.16
N ASN A 104 -3.71 -18.79 2.91
CA ASN A 104 -3.76 -19.68 1.74
C ASN A 104 -3.06 -21.01 2.07
N ARG A 105 -3.83 -22.09 2.21
CA ARG A 105 -3.30 -23.42 2.48
C ARG A 105 -2.63 -24.07 1.25
N PHE A 106 -2.94 -23.55 0.06
CA PHE A 106 -2.51 -24.16 -1.20
C PHE A 106 -1.35 -23.43 -1.88
N GLY A 107 -0.89 -22.29 -1.32
CA GLY A 107 0.16 -21.49 -1.92
C GLY A 107 0.58 -20.31 -1.06
N ALA A 108 1.28 -19.36 -1.69
CA ALA A 108 1.77 -18.15 -1.04
C ALA A 108 0.60 -17.25 -0.59
N SER A 109 0.77 -16.57 0.54
CA SER A 109 -0.19 -15.60 1.08
C SER A 109 0.25 -14.14 0.90
N ASP A 110 1.42 -13.92 0.30
CA ASP A 110 2.02 -12.61 0.09
C ASP A 110 1.83 -12.07 -1.35
N GLU A 111 1.03 -12.76 -2.16
CA GLU A 111 0.63 -12.29 -3.48
C GLU A 111 -0.57 -11.32 -3.41
N VAL A 112 -0.54 -10.30 -4.27
CA VAL A 112 -1.56 -9.26 -4.34
C VAL A 112 -2.04 -9.06 -5.78
N GLY A 113 -3.35 -9.20 -6.00
CA GLY A 113 -4.00 -8.82 -7.24
C GLY A 113 -4.36 -7.34 -7.24
N CYS A 114 -4.04 -6.63 -8.32
CA CYS A 114 -4.38 -5.22 -8.51
C CYS A 114 -5.47 -5.03 -9.55
N PHE A 115 -6.44 -4.18 -9.25
CA PHE A 115 -7.59 -3.91 -10.12
C PHE A 115 -7.88 -2.40 -10.15
N ASP A 116 -8.35 -1.90 -11.28
CA ASP A 116 -8.88 -0.55 -11.45
C ASP A 116 -10.41 -0.57 -11.43
N MET A 117 -11.00 0.31 -10.64
CA MET A 117 -12.43 0.55 -10.61
C MET A 117 -12.78 1.58 -11.69
N THR A 118 -13.42 1.13 -12.75
CA THR A 118 -13.86 1.97 -13.88
C THR A 118 -15.39 2.13 -13.87
N GLU A 119 -15.92 3.00 -14.71
CA GLU A 119 -17.37 3.15 -14.91
C GLU A 119 -18.02 1.86 -15.42
N SER A 120 -17.27 1.04 -16.14
CA SER A 120 -17.72 -0.26 -16.66
C SER A 120 -17.52 -1.41 -15.68
N GLY A 121 -16.98 -1.15 -14.47
CA GLY A 121 -16.73 -2.16 -13.43
C GLY A 121 -15.25 -2.31 -13.09
N ILE A 122 -14.87 -3.49 -12.62
CA ILE A 122 -13.52 -3.80 -12.16
C ILE A 122 -12.72 -4.43 -13.29
N THR A 123 -11.56 -3.86 -13.61
CA THR A 123 -10.62 -4.39 -14.61
C THR A 123 -9.29 -4.76 -13.96
N SER A 124 -8.70 -5.89 -14.39
CA SER A 124 -7.38 -6.32 -13.88
C SER A 124 -6.29 -5.36 -14.34
N LEU A 125 -5.44 -4.95 -13.39
CA LEU A 125 -4.26 -4.12 -13.66
C LEU A 125 -3.00 -4.97 -13.59
N THR A 126 -2.37 -5.17 -14.73
CA THR A 126 -1.03 -5.77 -14.79
C THR A 126 0.04 -4.80 -14.32
N ASP A 127 -0.17 -3.49 -14.51
CA ASP A 127 0.73 -2.42 -14.08
C ASP A 127 -0.07 -1.25 -13.49
N PRO A 128 -0.09 -1.11 -12.13
CA PRO A 128 -0.77 -0.01 -11.46
C PRO A 128 0.02 1.31 -11.44
N THR A 129 1.25 1.34 -11.96
CA THR A 129 2.16 2.50 -11.87
C THR A 129 1.56 3.77 -12.43
N GLY A 130 0.81 3.68 -13.53
CA GLY A 130 0.15 4.84 -14.14
C GLY A 130 -0.89 5.54 -13.27
N LEU A 131 -1.34 4.90 -12.17
CA LEU A 131 -2.25 5.51 -11.19
C LEU A 131 -1.50 6.31 -10.12
N PHE A 132 -0.20 6.06 -9.91
CA PHE A 132 0.58 6.56 -8.78
C PHE A 132 1.83 7.34 -9.18
N THR A 133 2.03 7.55 -10.46
CA THR A 133 3.12 8.39 -10.98
C THR A 133 2.59 9.33 -12.04
N THR A 134 3.05 10.58 -12.00
CA THR A 134 2.78 11.57 -13.04
C THR A 134 3.97 11.58 -13.98
N ARG A 135 3.76 11.30 -15.25
CA ARG A 135 4.83 11.49 -16.25
C ARG A 135 4.90 12.98 -16.59
N HIS A 136 5.80 13.69 -15.92
CA HIS A 136 6.14 15.06 -16.28
C HIS A 136 7.07 15.06 -17.49
N SER A 137 6.79 15.92 -18.48
CA SER A 137 7.71 16.17 -19.61
C SER A 137 9.01 16.81 -19.11
N ASP A 138 8.89 17.67 -18.11
CA ASP A 138 10.00 18.36 -17.47
C ASP A 138 10.06 18.03 -15.97
N PRO A 139 11.29 17.87 -15.40
CA PRO A 139 11.45 17.64 -13.97
C PRO A 139 10.91 18.81 -13.14
N VAL A 140 10.09 18.51 -12.13
CA VAL A 140 9.47 19.49 -11.23
C VAL A 140 10.12 19.40 -9.85
N PRO A 141 10.54 20.53 -9.24
CA PRO A 141 11.01 20.53 -7.87
C PRO A 141 9.94 20.00 -6.91
N GLY A 142 10.37 19.19 -5.94
CA GLY A 142 9.47 18.59 -4.95
C GLY A 142 8.91 17.23 -5.32
N THR A 143 9.32 16.62 -6.43
CA THR A 143 8.86 15.29 -6.82
C THR A 143 9.97 14.26 -6.70
N CYS A 144 9.66 13.07 -6.18
CA CYS A 144 10.56 11.92 -6.15
C CYS A 144 9.76 10.62 -6.24
N VAL A 145 10.23 9.69 -7.08
CA VAL A 145 9.57 8.38 -7.19
C VAL A 145 10.26 7.39 -6.24
N THR A 146 9.45 6.61 -5.54
CA THR A 146 9.86 5.47 -4.74
C THR A 146 9.23 4.18 -5.25
N VAL A 147 9.69 3.05 -4.73
CA VAL A 147 9.07 1.74 -4.99
C VAL A 147 8.66 1.13 -3.66
N THR A 148 7.37 0.97 -3.45
CA THR A 148 6.78 0.32 -2.28
C THR A 148 6.44 -1.14 -2.57
N LEU A 149 6.29 -1.97 -1.52
CA LEU A 149 5.83 -3.35 -1.64
C LEU A 149 4.40 -3.50 -1.11
N GLU A 150 3.52 -4.00 -1.95
CA GLU A 150 2.23 -4.51 -1.54
C GLU A 150 2.28 -6.05 -1.55
N GLY A 151 2.49 -6.63 -0.35
CA GLY A 151 2.90 -8.03 -0.24
C GLY A 151 4.27 -8.26 -0.89
N ARG A 152 4.32 -9.07 -1.94
CA ARG A 152 5.55 -9.27 -2.76
C ARG A 152 5.58 -8.39 -4.01
N ARG A 153 4.52 -7.67 -4.30
CA ARG A 153 4.41 -6.89 -5.54
C ARG A 153 5.03 -5.51 -5.37
N PRO A 154 6.08 -5.17 -6.12
CA PRO A 154 6.61 -3.81 -6.15
C PRO A 154 5.66 -2.91 -6.94
N ILE A 155 5.39 -1.72 -6.40
CA ILE A 155 4.56 -0.68 -7.02
C ILE A 155 5.31 0.64 -6.92
N LEU A 156 5.45 1.34 -8.04
CA LEU A 156 6.03 2.67 -8.04
C LEU A 156 5.01 3.69 -7.53
N ALA A 157 5.48 4.61 -6.71
CA ALA A 157 4.69 5.70 -6.16
C ALA A 157 5.47 7.00 -6.19
N GLU A 158 4.85 8.06 -6.67
CA GLU A 158 5.42 9.39 -6.65
C GLU A 158 5.07 10.10 -5.35
N ILE A 159 6.09 10.67 -4.72
CA ILE A 159 5.98 11.53 -3.56
C ILE A 159 6.14 12.96 -4.02
N GLN A 160 5.19 13.81 -3.68
CA GLN A 160 5.19 15.23 -3.97
C GLN A 160 5.32 16.04 -2.68
N ALA A 161 6.20 17.00 -2.66
CA ALA A 161 6.43 17.92 -1.56
C ALA A 161 6.30 19.36 -2.00
N LEU A 162 5.66 20.17 -1.16
CA LEU A 162 5.62 21.62 -1.28
C LEU A 162 6.18 22.25 0.00
N VAL A 163 7.13 23.15 -0.14
CA VAL A 163 7.73 23.87 0.96
C VAL A 163 7.54 25.36 0.73
N SER A 164 6.86 26.05 1.67
CA SER A 164 6.61 27.49 1.53
C SER A 164 7.92 28.31 1.53
N ALA A 165 7.84 29.54 1.01
CA ALA A 165 8.94 30.49 1.19
C ALA A 165 9.15 30.77 2.71
N PRO A 166 10.37 31.08 3.14
CA PRO A 166 10.59 31.52 4.52
C PRO A 166 9.77 32.78 4.83
N ASN A 167 8.93 32.72 5.86
CA ASN A 167 8.12 33.88 6.24
C ASN A 167 9.01 34.87 7.02
N ALA A 168 9.29 36.02 6.46
CA ALA A 168 10.16 37.03 7.06
C ALA A 168 9.56 37.64 8.36
N GLN A 169 8.24 37.49 8.56
CA GLN A 169 7.50 38.05 9.70
C GLN A 169 7.21 37.03 10.83
N ASP A 170 7.24 35.74 10.56
CA ASP A 170 7.04 34.71 11.56
C ASP A 170 8.39 34.36 12.25
N ARG A 171 8.79 35.22 13.21
CA ARG A 171 9.84 34.85 14.19
C ARG A 171 9.36 33.81 15.20
N ASP A 172 8.11 33.39 15.11
CA ASP A 172 7.49 32.40 15.96
C ASP A 172 7.67 31.00 15.32
N TYR A 173 8.73 30.30 15.70
CA TYR A 173 9.05 28.93 15.28
C TYR A 173 7.95 27.90 15.60
N GLY A 174 6.85 28.32 16.27
CA GLY A 174 5.78 27.44 16.73
C GLY A 174 4.63 27.16 15.73
N ASN A 175 4.52 27.93 14.64
CA ASN A 175 3.31 27.93 13.82
C ASN A 175 3.47 27.33 12.42
N SER A 176 4.60 26.72 12.06
CA SER A 176 4.76 26.10 10.74
C SER A 176 3.93 24.81 10.60
N ARG A 177 3.14 24.74 9.53
CA ARG A 177 2.24 23.62 9.25
C ARG A 177 3.03 22.43 8.70
N ARG A 178 2.72 21.24 9.22
CA ARG A 178 3.21 19.95 8.73
C ARG A 178 2.00 19.10 8.34
N VAL A 179 1.80 18.89 7.04
CA VAL A 179 0.64 18.14 6.53
C VAL A 179 1.13 17.00 5.67
N THR A 180 0.64 15.80 5.95
CA THR A 180 0.91 14.62 5.14
C THR A 180 -0.38 14.01 4.61
N SER A 181 -0.32 13.45 3.42
CA SER A 181 -1.40 12.69 2.80
C SER A 181 -0.84 11.42 2.17
N GLY A 182 -1.36 10.26 2.54
CA GLY A 182 -0.88 8.97 2.06
C GLY A 182 0.42 8.48 2.72
N LEU A 183 1.02 9.23 3.65
CA LEU A 183 2.26 8.89 4.36
C LEU A 183 2.02 8.85 5.87
N ASP A 184 2.86 8.11 6.59
CA ASP A 184 2.88 8.11 8.06
C ASP A 184 3.38 9.47 8.57
N ASN A 185 2.54 10.18 9.36
CA ASN A 185 2.83 11.53 9.83
C ASN A 185 4.00 11.58 10.84
N PRO A 186 4.05 10.75 11.89
CA PRO A 186 5.21 10.69 12.79
C PRO A 186 6.52 10.42 12.06
N ARG A 187 6.52 9.47 11.12
CA ARG A 187 7.70 9.11 10.35
C ARG A 187 8.18 10.24 9.44
N THR A 188 7.26 10.90 8.75
CA THR A 188 7.57 12.09 7.95
C THR A 188 8.18 13.19 8.81
N ALA A 189 7.63 13.46 9.99
CA ALA A 189 8.16 14.47 10.91
C ALA A 189 9.61 14.15 11.35
N MET A 190 9.93 12.88 11.64
CA MET A 190 11.30 12.45 11.94
C MET A 190 12.23 12.66 10.74
N THR A 191 11.81 12.30 9.54
CA THR A 191 12.59 12.48 8.31
C THR A 191 12.91 13.96 8.05
N LEU A 192 11.95 14.87 8.29
CA LEU A 192 12.17 16.32 8.19
C LEU A 192 13.20 16.84 9.20
N ALA A 193 13.15 16.35 10.43
CA ALA A 193 14.14 16.72 11.45
C ALA A 193 15.55 16.25 11.08
N VAL A 194 15.69 15.04 10.55
CA VAL A 194 16.97 14.51 10.07
C VAL A 194 17.47 15.30 8.85
N LEU A 195 16.59 15.64 7.90
CA LEU A 195 16.92 16.44 6.73
C LEU A 195 17.53 17.79 7.15
N GLU A 196 16.96 18.44 8.15
CA GLU A 196 17.44 19.71 8.65
C GLU A 196 18.77 19.57 9.41
N LEU A 197 18.84 18.64 10.36
CA LEU A 197 19.98 18.55 11.27
C LEU A 197 21.19 17.78 10.70
N ARG A 198 20.98 16.90 9.73
CA ARG A 198 22.04 16.03 9.18
C ARG A 198 22.38 16.30 7.73
N ALA A 199 21.45 16.88 6.96
CA ALA A 199 21.69 17.22 5.55
C ALA A 199 21.68 18.74 5.31
N ASN A 200 21.55 19.57 6.34
CA ASN A 200 21.59 21.04 6.28
C ASN A 200 20.57 21.65 5.32
N ILE A 201 19.40 21.02 5.18
CA ILE A 201 18.26 21.54 4.43
C ILE A 201 17.25 22.16 5.39
N ARG A 202 17.25 23.48 5.50
CA ARG A 202 16.40 24.19 6.48
C ARG A 202 14.92 24.14 6.07
N VAL A 203 14.10 23.56 6.93
CA VAL A 203 12.64 23.47 6.79
C VAL A 203 11.91 24.07 8.01
N SER A 204 12.63 24.43 9.08
CA SER A 204 12.07 25.14 10.23
C SER A 204 11.57 26.52 9.83
N GLY A 205 10.40 26.92 10.35
CA GLY A 205 9.74 28.20 10.02
C GLY A 205 9.13 28.23 8.62
N ARG A 206 8.98 27.09 7.95
CA ARG A 206 8.36 26.96 6.63
C ARG A 206 7.22 25.94 6.71
N ASP A 207 6.11 26.18 6.04
CA ASP A 207 5.07 25.17 5.87
C ASP A 207 5.58 24.07 4.94
N VAL A 208 5.34 22.81 5.33
CA VAL A 208 5.69 21.63 4.55
C VAL A 208 4.47 20.76 4.34
N TYR A 209 4.17 20.48 3.09
CA TYR A 209 3.11 19.58 2.65
C TYR A 209 3.76 18.44 1.88
N VAL A 210 3.42 17.20 2.23
CA VAL A 210 3.93 16.01 1.53
C VAL A 210 2.78 15.07 1.23
N ALA A 211 2.68 14.63 -0.01
CA ALA A 211 1.59 13.75 -0.43
C ALA A 211 2.09 12.67 -1.39
N THR A 212 1.38 11.54 -1.41
CA THR A 212 1.51 10.53 -2.46
C THR A 212 0.54 10.81 -3.59
N VAL A 213 0.92 10.53 -4.82
CA VAL A 213 0.03 10.65 -5.98
C VAL A 213 -0.97 9.49 -5.98
N GLY A 214 -2.19 9.75 -6.46
CA GLY A 214 -3.25 8.74 -6.60
C GLY A 214 -3.85 8.23 -5.28
N GLY A 215 -3.55 8.89 -4.14
CA GLY A 215 -4.08 8.53 -2.83
C GLY A 215 -3.49 7.22 -2.25
N MET A 216 -2.34 6.78 -2.76
CA MET A 216 -1.66 5.60 -2.24
C MET A 216 -1.23 5.78 -0.80
N LYS A 217 -1.44 4.76 0.05
CA LYS A 217 -0.97 4.77 1.44
C LYS A 217 0.35 4.03 1.55
N ILE A 218 1.40 4.73 1.98
CA ILE A 218 2.74 4.16 2.18
C ILE A 218 3.09 4.32 3.66
N SER A 219 3.16 3.21 4.37
CA SER A 219 3.53 3.17 5.80
C SER A 219 4.92 2.57 6.04
N GLU A 220 5.53 2.01 4.99
CA GLU A 220 6.82 1.35 5.13
C GLU A 220 8.00 2.34 5.13
N PRO A 221 9.07 2.04 5.88
CA PRO A 221 10.27 2.88 5.98
C PRO A 221 11.01 3.10 4.66
N ALA A 222 10.81 2.23 3.68
CA ALA A 222 11.51 2.27 2.41
C ALA A 222 11.33 3.58 1.62
N ALA A 223 10.25 4.32 1.90
CA ALA A 223 9.94 5.59 1.24
C ALA A 223 10.64 6.82 1.86
N ASP A 224 11.28 6.70 3.03
CA ASP A 224 11.85 7.85 3.75
C ASP A 224 12.87 8.62 2.91
N LEU A 225 13.74 7.92 2.20
CA LEU A 225 14.73 8.57 1.34
C LEU A 225 14.07 9.41 0.25
N ALA A 226 13.00 8.90 -0.36
CA ALA A 226 12.26 9.65 -1.39
C ALA A 226 11.51 10.85 -0.78
N VAL A 227 10.95 10.72 0.43
CA VAL A 227 10.38 11.84 1.20
C VAL A 227 11.43 12.92 1.46
N ALA A 228 12.61 12.53 1.96
CA ALA A 228 13.70 13.48 2.21
C ALA A 228 14.18 14.20 0.95
N LEU A 229 14.32 13.45 -0.15
CA LEU A 229 14.74 14.02 -1.43
C LEU A 229 13.69 14.95 -2.03
N SER A 230 12.40 14.59 -1.99
CA SER A 230 11.31 15.45 -2.49
C SER A 230 11.23 16.76 -1.71
N VAL A 231 11.28 16.69 -0.37
CA VAL A 231 11.27 17.89 0.49
C VAL A 231 12.53 18.73 0.27
N GLY A 232 13.71 18.10 0.19
CA GLY A 232 14.97 18.81 -0.09
C GLY A 232 14.94 19.54 -1.43
N SER A 233 14.44 18.87 -2.46
CA SER A 233 14.19 19.42 -3.80
C SER A 233 13.25 20.63 -3.77
N ALA A 234 12.09 20.50 -3.11
CA ALA A 234 11.13 21.59 -2.94
C ALA A 234 11.73 22.79 -2.18
N ALA A 235 12.46 22.49 -1.08
CA ALA A 235 13.05 23.53 -0.23
C ALA A 235 14.11 24.38 -0.95
N LYS A 236 14.83 23.79 -1.89
CA LYS A 236 15.87 24.45 -2.70
C LYS A 236 15.36 24.93 -4.06
N GLY A 237 14.17 24.53 -4.51
CA GLY A 237 13.64 24.84 -5.82
C GLY A 237 14.40 24.17 -6.96
N LEU A 238 15.05 23.03 -6.70
CA LEU A 238 15.88 22.28 -7.65
C LEU A 238 15.24 20.91 -7.93
N ALA A 239 14.92 20.65 -9.18
CA ALA A 239 14.30 19.38 -9.57
C ALA A 239 15.29 18.21 -9.51
N LEU A 240 14.78 17.04 -9.12
CA LEU A 240 15.50 15.76 -9.22
C LEU A 240 15.48 15.25 -10.67
N PRO A 241 16.41 14.35 -11.05
CA PRO A 241 16.32 13.67 -12.34
C PRO A 241 14.99 12.91 -12.48
N ALA A 242 14.28 13.10 -13.59
CA ALA A 242 12.96 12.48 -13.82
C ALA A 242 13.02 10.94 -13.89
N ASP A 243 14.20 10.40 -14.19
CA ASP A 243 14.49 8.97 -14.31
C ASP A 243 15.06 8.35 -13.04
N LEU A 244 14.99 9.06 -11.90
CA LEU A 244 15.47 8.62 -10.59
C LEU A 244 14.35 7.98 -9.76
N VAL A 245 14.65 6.81 -9.19
CA VAL A 245 13.90 6.26 -8.04
C VAL A 245 14.78 6.27 -6.79
N ALA A 246 14.18 6.45 -5.62
CA ALA A 246 14.89 6.44 -4.35
C ALA A 246 14.18 5.51 -3.35
N ILE A 247 14.95 4.60 -2.73
CA ILE A 247 14.48 3.68 -1.70
C ILE A 247 15.48 3.62 -0.55
N GLY A 248 14.98 3.63 0.69
CA GLY A 248 15.83 3.51 1.88
C GLY A 248 15.16 4.06 3.13
N GLU A 249 15.42 3.43 4.27
CA GLU A 249 14.99 3.94 5.56
C GLU A 249 15.99 5.00 6.05
N VAL A 250 15.48 6.13 6.53
CA VAL A 250 16.30 7.20 7.11
C VAL A 250 16.34 7.08 8.63
N GLY A 251 17.52 6.79 9.18
CA GLY A 251 17.73 6.76 10.63
C GLY A 251 17.98 8.15 11.23
N LEU A 252 17.74 8.31 12.54
CA LEU A 252 17.86 9.60 13.24
C LEU A 252 19.28 10.17 13.27
N ALA A 253 20.32 9.34 13.10
CA ALA A 253 21.69 9.80 12.95
C ALA A 253 22.04 10.21 11.50
N GLY A 254 21.10 10.11 10.57
CA GLY A 254 21.26 10.46 9.16
C GLY A 254 21.75 9.30 8.28
N GLU A 255 21.90 8.11 8.83
CA GLU A 255 22.24 6.91 8.08
C GLU A 255 21.07 6.45 7.20
N ILE A 256 21.39 5.86 6.05
CA ILE A 256 20.42 5.20 5.17
C ILE A 256 20.53 3.70 5.38
N ARG A 257 19.45 3.09 5.86
CA ARG A 257 19.39 1.67 6.22
C ARG A 257 18.81 0.83 5.10
N LYS A 258 19.28 -0.42 5.03
CA LYS A 258 18.79 -1.44 4.09
C LYS A 258 17.31 -1.73 4.35
N ILE A 259 16.61 -2.04 3.27
CA ILE A 259 15.18 -2.36 3.25
C ILE A 259 14.94 -3.74 2.65
N THR A 260 13.82 -4.32 2.98
CA THR A 260 13.41 -5.62 2.43
C THR A 260 13.08 -5.50 0.94
N GLY A 261 13.49 -6.50 0.16
CA GLY A 261 13.12 -6.62 -1.25
C GLY A 261 13.75 -5.57 -2.16
N ALA A 262 14.90 -4.98 -1.80
CA ALA A 262 15.55 -3.95 -2.59
C ALA A 262 15.82 -4.36 -4.04
N GLN A 263 16.31 -5.59 -4.28
CA GLN A 263 16.56 -6.13 -5.61
C GLN A 263 15.31 -6.11 -6.50
N GLN A 264 14.18 -6.66 -6.02
CA GLN A 264 12.94 -6.72 -6.81
C GLN A 264 12.32 -5.34 -7.05
N ARG A 265 12.47 -4.39 -6.10
CA ARG A 265 12.03 -3.01 -6.28
C ARG A 265 12.77 -2.33 -7.43
N ILE A 266 14.08 -2.51 -7.49
CA ILE A 266 14.89 -1.90 -8.54
C ILE A 266 14.72 -2.60 -9.89
N GLN A 267 14.48 -3.92 -9.90
CA GLN A 267 14.11 -4.64 -11.12
C GLN A 267 12.83 -4.07 -11.73
N GLU A 268 11.81 -3.79 -10.90
CA GLU A 268 10.56 -3.19 -11.38
C GLU A 268 10.75 -1.76 -11.87
N ALA A 269 11.55 -0.95 -11.18
CA ALA A 269 11.89 0.40 -11.63
C ALA A 269 12.59 0.38 -13.02
N ALA A 270 13.55 -0.54 -13.20
CA ALA A 270 14.24 -0.72 -14.48
C ALA A 270 13.29 -1.16 -15.60
N ARG A 271 12.39 -2.13 -15.31
CA ARG A 271 11.36 -2.60 -16.24
C ARG A 271 10.44 -1.46 -16.72
N LEU A 272 10.16 -0.50 -15.82
CA LEU A 272 9.30 0.67 -16.12
C LEU A 272 10.05 1.85 -16.72
N GLY A 273 11.35 1.68 -16.99
CA GLY A 273 12.15 2.62 -17.77
C GLY A 273 12.96 3.63 -16.97
N PHE A 274 12.97 3.55 -15.63
CA PHE A 274 13.86 4.36 -14.80
C PHE A 274 15.32 4.00 -15.06
N LYS A 275 16.22 4.99 -15.03
CA LYS A 275 17.63 4.83 -15.37
C LYS A 275 18.56 4.96 -14.19
N LYS A 276 18.07 5.51 -13.07
CA LYS A 276 18.84 5.71 -11.83
C LYS A 276 18.08 5.23 -10.63
N ALA A 277 18.76 4.52 -9.73
CA ALA A 277 18.20 4.07 -8.47
C ALA A 277 19.12 4.47 -7.32
N MET A 278 18.63 5.31 -6.40
CA MET A 278 19.35 5.62 -5.18
C MET A 278 18.93 4.66 -4.09
N VAL A 279 19.91 3.94 -3.53
CA VAL A 279 19.69 2.83 -2.59
C VAL A 279 20.67 2.88 -1.41
N PRO A 280 20.38 2.21 -0.29
CA PRO A 280 21.29 2.11 0.84
C PRO A 280 22.61 1.44 0.45
N ALA A 281 23.72 1.93 1.00
CA ALA A 281 25.04 1.35 0.77
C ALA A 281 25.11 -0.14 1.20
N GLY A 282 25.85 -0.93 0.43
CA GLY A 282 25.99 -2.38 0.63
C GLY A 282 24.73 -3.18 0.33
N SER A 283 23.84 -2.65 -0.50
CA SER A 283 22.63 -3.36 -0.94
C SER A 283 22.93 -4.46 -1.97
N ASP A 284 24.11 -4.43 -2.59
CA ASP A 284 24.59 -5.43 -3.57
C ASP A 284 23.60 -5.71 -4.71
N ILE A 285 22.87 -4.65 -5.14
CA ILE A 285 21.85 -4.74 -6.19
C ILE A 285 22.52 -4.80 -7.56
N LYS A 286 22.13 -5.81 -8.34
CA LYS A 286 22.59 -5.97 -9.72
C LYS A 286 21.38 -6.07 -10.64
N VAL A 287 21.08 -4.99 -11.36
CA VAL A 287 19.96 -4.91 -12.31
C VAL A 287 20.46 -4.26 -13.59
N GLU A 288 20.22 -4.89 -14.73
CA GLU A 288 20.58 -4.34 -16.03
C GLU A 288 19.70 -3.15 -16.39
N GLY A 289 20.27 -2.17 -17.09
CA GLY A 289 19.56 -1.01 -17.63
C GLY A 289 19.26 0.11 -16.65
N ILE A 290 19.72 0.01 -15.39
CA ILE A 290 19.59 1.04 -14.36
C ILE A 290 20.89 1.23 -13.59
N GLU A 291 21.31 2.49 -13.43
CA GLU A 291 22.49 2.87 -12.63
C GLU A 291 22.12 2.86 -11.14
N VAL A 292 22.84 2.07 -10.34
CA VAL A 292 22.62 1.98 -8.89
C VAL A 292 23.55 2.93 -8.15
N LEU A 293 22.96 3.91 -7.46
CA LEU A 293 23.66 4.93 -6.69
C LEU A 293 23.58 4.59 -5.20
N GLU A 294 24.56 3.91 -4.68
CA GLU A 294 24.61 3.58 -3.25
C GLU A 294 24.94 4.81 -2.40
N VAL A 295 24.22 4.97 -1.29
CA VAL A 295 24.40 6.03 -0.29
C VAL A 295 24.31 5.47 1.12
N ALA A 296 25.27 5.87 1.97
CA ALA A 296 25.29 5.46 3.37
C ALA A 296 24.61 6.49 4.29
N ARG A 297 24.53 7.75 3.85
CA ARG A 297 24.04 8.88 4.64
C ARG A 297 23.19 9.83 3.80
N LEU A 298 22.26 10.53 4.48
CA LEU A 298 21.35 11.46 3.82
C LEU A 298 22.08 12.67 3.18
N ASP A 299 23.12 13.20 3.82
CA ASP A 299 23.92 14.29 3.26
C ASP A 299 24.60 13.88 1.93
N GLN A 300 25.07 12.63 1.83
CA GLN A 300 25.61 12.08 0.57
C GLN A 300 24.51 11.96 -0.50
N ALA A 301 23.31 11.53 -0.11
CA ALA A 301 22.19 11.44 -1.03
C ALA A 301 21.84 12.79 -1.64
N ILE A 302 21.72 13.83 -0.80
CA ILE A 302 21.47 15.21 -1.18
C ILE A 302 22.55 15.73 -2.14
N SER A 303 23.82 15.49 -1.80
CA SER A 303 24.96 15.92 -2.65
C SER A 303 24.97 15.24 -4.01
N LYS A 304 24.66 13.95 -4.08
CA LYS A 304 24.64 13.19 -5.35
C LYS A 304 23.58 13.71 -6.34
N VAL A 305 22.47 14.23 -5.87
CA VAL A 305 21.42 14.82 -6.71
C VAL A 305 21.52 16.34 -6.85
N ARG A 306 22.59 16.96 -6.33
CA ARG A 306 22.93 18.39 -6.45
C ARG A 306 21.86 19.36 -5.94
N ILE A 307 21.19 19.01 -4.85
CA ILE A 307 20.22 19.87 -4.14
C ILE A 307 20.80 20.48 -2.84
N ASN A 308 22.10 20.73 -2.83
CA ASN A 308 22.83 21.30 -1.68
C ASN A 308 22.44 22.76 -1.39
#